data_75c848ae78833798da6ca8c4f7dbf90c
#
_entry.id   75c848ae78833798da6ca8c4f7dbf90c
#
_cell.length_a   1.000
_cell.length_b   1.000
_cell.length_c   1.000
_cell.angle_alpha   90.00
_cell.angle_beta   90.00
_cell.angle_gamma   90.00
#
_symmetry.space_group_name_H-M   'P 1'
#
loop_
_entity.id
_entity.type
_entity.pdbx_description
1 polymer ?
#
loop_
_entity_poly.entity_id
_entity_poly.type
_entity_poly.pdbx_seq_one_letter_code
_entity_poly.pdbx_strand_id
1 'polypeptide(L)'
;MTSSNSALGKSLGRQLGGSSKEGKGPVENRYSRHFDLSFDQRSQNVKGRKQTSLQSVSSKQHDPQNTVVPKLTGTLATKGYNVQPIIPAAKAELLPVAQAMHGKHFAPRVKKLFDPEREAALGALKTGVYIGWRCKEFKQDCIRVGKDSKCFCGHRLCDHVQHTGESVMVPCSMMRCECKAFVFIPSRPEEAGEFWLQRRPGYDPTTWRAKCKCKHSHEEHHPSGLRRCKHKSCGCSRFFSNFLCAACDRHWEEHETFFETAAVRKKAGMPYGEAYLPFHEFPELRNAVLTGSCDDNRKYEALSSGAFAIPDDSPTELALRLRGFFHQTRD
;
A
#
# COMPACT_ATOMS: atom_id res chain seq x y z
N MET A 1 -58.62 -31.09 16.84
CA MET A 1 -59.53 -30.30 15.98
C MET A 1 -58.64 -29.36 15.18
N THR A 2 -58.33 -29.76 13.98
CA THR A 2 -58.76 -29.23 12.66
C THR A 2 -58.08 -27.88 12.35
N SER A 3 -57.38 -27.61 11.31
CA SER A 3 -57.17 -28.07 9.95
C SER A 3 -56.39 -26.96 9.26
N SER A 4 -55.30 -27.25 8.55
CA SER A 4 -55.17 -27.34 7.08
C SER A 4 -55.40 -26.07 6.27
N ASN A 5 -54.40 -25.63 5.48
CA ASN A 5 -54.33 -25.52 4.02
C ASN A 5 -53.20 -24.51 3.65
N SER A 6 -52.13 -24.82 2.96
CA SER A 6 -51.88 -25.28 1.57
C SER A 6 -52.32 -24.31 0.47
N ALA A 7 -51.34 -23.81 -0.29
CA ALA A 7 -51.31 -23.53 -1.74
C ALA A 7 -49.92 -22.92 -2.08
N LEU A 8 -49.02 -23.56 -2.75
CA LEU A 8 -48.82 -23.88 -4.18
C LEU A 8 -48.98 -22.70 -5.14
N GLY A 9 -47.87 -22.34 -5.77
CA GLY A 9 -47.78 -21.40 -6.89
C GLY A 9 -46.43 -21.45 -7.60
N LYS A 10 -46.27 -22.35 -8.53
CA LYS A 10 -45.40 -22.60 -9.68
C LYS A 10 -44.65 -21.36 -10.23
N SER A 11 -43.29 -21.44 -10.40
CA SER A 11 -42.61 -21.81 -11.65
C SER A 11 -42.73 -20.82 -12.80
N LEU A 12 -41.59 -20.27 -13.20
CA LEU A 12 -41.17 -20.17 -14.62
C LEU A 12 -39.68 -19.83 -14.72
N GLY A 13 -38.93 -20.73 -15.31
CA GLY A 13 -37.53 -20.58 -15.60
C GLY A 13 -37.29 -19.72 -16.86
N ARG A 14 -36.13 -19.14 -16.95
CA ARG A 14 -35.49 -18.77 -18.22
C ARG A 14 -34.01 -19.00 -18.13
N GLN A 15 -33.54 -20.03 -18.79
CA GLN A 15 -32.17 -20.19 -19.21
C GLN A 15 -31.89 -19.21 -20.33
N LEU A 16 -30.74 -18.52 -20.26
CA LEU A 16 -29.99 -18.13 -21.44
C LEU A 16 -28.52 -18.25 -21.10
N GLY A 17 -27.87 -19.15 -21.79
CA GLY A 17 -26.44 -19.40 -21.73
C GLY A 17 -25.66 -18.29 -22.42
N GLY A 18 -24.44 -18.09 -21.97
CA GLY A 18 -23.43 -17.22 -22.59
C GLY A 18 -22.08 -17.54 -21.98
N SER A 19 -21.40 -18.53 -22.56
CA SER A 19 -20.02 -18.87 -22.26
C SER A 19 -19.13 -17.78 -22.85
N SER A 20 -18.40 -17.04 -22.03
CA SER A 20 -17.23 -16.26 -22.45
C SER A 20 -16.08 -16.62 -21.53
N LYS A 21 -15.17 -17.42 -22.05
CA LYS A 21 -13.85 -17.66 -21.46
C LYS A 21 -13.01 -16.40 -21.67
N GLU A 22 -12.88 -15.56 -20.67
CA GLU A 22 -11.85 -14.53 -20.64
C GLU A 22 -10.62 -15.06 -19.88
N GLY A 23 -9.51 -15.10 -20.61
CA GLY A 23 -8.21 -15.52 -20.11
C GLY A 23 -7.71 -14.54 -19.06
N LYS A 24 -7.39 -15.05 -17.88
CA LYS A 24 -6.66 -14.34 -16.83
C LYS A 24 -5.23 -14.15 -17.30
N GLY A 25 -4.91 -12.96 -17.82
CA GLY A 25 -3.53 -12.50 -17.95
C GLY A 25 -2.90 -12.30 -16.56
N PRO A 26 -1.56 -12.34 -16.44
CA PRO A 26 -0.89 -12.14 -15.17
C PRO A 26 -1.25 -10.77 -14.59
N VAL A 27 -1.61 -10.75 -13.30
CA VAL A 27 -1.87 -9.53 -12.55
C VAL A 27 -0.54 -8.79 -12.40
N GLU A 28 -0.34 -7.80 -13.24
CA GLU A 28 0.80 -6.90 -13.18
C GLU A 28 0.75 -6.13 -11.86
N ASN A 29 1.74 -6.36 -11.02
CA ASN A 29 1.84 -5.77 -9.67
C ASN A 29 1.98 -4.24 -9.80
N ARG A 30 0.90 -3.50 -9.52
CA ARG A 30 0.81 -2.05 -9.70
C ARG A 30 1.71 -1.21 -8.78
N TYR A 31 2.44 -1.84 -7.87
CA TYR A 31 3.49 -1.15 -7.09
C TYR A 31 4.56 -0.49 -7.96
N SER A 32 4.70 -0.91 -9.24
CA SER A 32 5.65 -0.32 -10.19
C SER A 32 5.28 1.07 -10.70
N ARG A 33 4.02 1.51 -10.60
CA ARG A 33 3.56 2.72 -11.31
C ARG A 33 3.76 4.02 -10.53
N HIS A 34 4.00 3.98 -9.22
CA HIS A 34 4.07 5.17 -8.38
C HIS A 34 5.39 5.38 -7.64
N PHE A 35 6.43 4.61 -7.96
CA PHE A 35 7.77 4.92 -7.50
C PHE A 35 8.39 6.00 -8.39
N ASP A 36 7.75 7.17 -8.44
CA ASP A 36 8.38 8.35 -9.00
C ASP A 36 9.39 8.90 -7.99
N LEU A 37 10.61 8.36 -8.04
CA LEU A 37 11.78 8.88 -7.35
C LEU A 37 12.39 10.05 -8.12
N SER A 38 11.64 10.70 -9.02
CA SER A 38 12.13 11.83 -9.79
C SER A 38 12.43 13.01 -8.87
N PHE A 39 13.69 13.25 -8.75
CA PHE A 39 14.29 14.40 -8.10
C PHE A 39 14.22 15.57 -9.08
N ASP A 40 13.20 16.40 -9.00
CA ASP A 40 13.13 17.62 -9.80
C ASP A 40 14.10 18.68 -9.26
N GLN A 41 15.25 18.80 -9.93
CA GLN A 41 16.11 19.96 -9.83
C GLN A 41 15.55 21.06 -10.74
N ARG A 42 14.47 21.69 -10.35
CA ARG A 42 14.06 22.97 -10.98
C ARG A 42 13.32 23.87 -10.02
N SER A 43 14.10 24.69 -9.36
CA SER A 43 13.62 25.94 -8.81
C SER A 43 14.60 27.03 -9.17
N GLN A 44 14.38 27.70 -10.29
CA GLN A 44 14.58 29.13 -10.45
C GLN A 44 14.10 29.59 -11.83
N ASN A 45 13.23 30.62 -11.80
CA ASN A 45 12.81 31.49 -12.90
C ASN A 45 11.96 30.91 -14.03
N VAL A 46 10.66 31.30 -14.05
CA VAL A 46 10.11 32.03 -15.19
C VAL A 46 8.80 32.76 -14.81
N LYS A 47 8.80 34.06 -14.96
CA LYS A 47 7.61 34.92 -15.09
C LYS A 47 6.96 34.74 -16.46
N GLY A 48 5.67 34.49 -16.46
CA GLY A 48 4.68 34.89 -17.47
C GLY A 48 4.87 34.50 -18.93
N ARG A 49 3.98 33.60 -19.43
CA ARG A 49 3.50 33.70 -20.83
C ARG A 49 2.12 33.05 -21.02
N LYS A 50 1.34 33.71 -21.88
CA LYS A 50 -0.07 33.52 -22.20
C LYS A 50 -0.43 32.17 -22.83
N GLN A 51 -1.66 31.73 -22.57
CA GLN A 51 -2.36 30.62 -23.23
C GLN A 51 -2.46 30.82 -24.77
N THR A 52 -2.20 29.77 -25.50
CA THR A 52 -2.67 29.58 -26.86
C THR A 52 -3.18 28.16 -27.06
N SER A 53 -4.29 28.06 -27.76
CA SER A 53 -5.14 26.92 -28.05
C SER A 53 -4.43 25.75 -28.75
N LEU A 54 -4.74 24.51 -28.33
CA LEU A 54 -4.35 23.27 -28.99
C LEU A 54 -5.38 22.90 -30.06
N GLN A 55 -4.95 22.89 -31.31
CA GLN A 55 -5.66 22.23 -32.41
C GLN A 55 -5.23 20.77 -32.48
N SER A 56 -6.22 19.92 -32.66
CA SER A 56 -6.12 18.47 -32.90
C SER A 56 -5.37 18.14 -34.19
N VAL A 57 -4.37 17.26 -34.13
CA VAL A 57 -3.72 16.68 -35.31
C VAL A 57 -3.89 15.16 -35.29
N SER A 58 -4.51 14.70 -36.38
CA SER A 58 -4.81 13.32 -36.78
C SER A 58 -3.59 12.42 -36.80
N SER A 59 -3.75 11.19 -36.29
CA SER A 59 -2.78 10.10 -36.31
C SER A 59 -2.63 9.56 -37.73
N LYS A 60 -1.41 9.64 -38.28
CA LYS A 60 -0.98 8.82 -39.46
C LYS A 60 0.00 7.76 -38.95
N GLN A 61 -0.33 6.51 -39.26
CA GLN A 61 0.53 5.35 -39.08
C GLN A 61 1.84 5.52 -39.88
N HIS A 62 2.97 5.28 -39.26
CA HIS A 62 4.29 5.27 -39.88
C HIS A 62 4.88 3.87 -39.80
N ASP A 63 5.23 3.34 -40.97
CA ASP A 63 5.90 2.08 -41.24
C ASP A 63 7.36 2.10 -40.69
N PRO A 64 7.88 1.01 -40.10
CA PRO A 64 9.22 0.99 -39.51
C PRO A 64 10.28 0.45 -40.48
N GLN A 65 10.61 1.18 -41.53
CA GLN A 65 11.82 0.90 -42.31
C GLN A 65 12.35 2.20 -42.93
N ASN A 66 13.32 2.77 -42.27
CA ASN A 66 14.44 3.58 -42.73
C ASN A 66 14.85 4.67 -41.75
N THR A 67 15.46 4.29 -40.62
CA THR A 67 16.12 5.26 -39.75
C THR A 67 17.55 5.45 -40.26
N VAL A 68 17.73 6.46 -41.13
CA VAL A 68 19.07 7.00 -41.43
C VAL A 68 19.57 7.68 -40.13
N VAL A 69 20.53 7.06 -39.48
CA VAL A 69 21.25 7.64 -38.36
C VAL A 69 22.11 8.79 -38.89
N PRO A 70 21.94 10.05 -38.47
CA PRO A 70 22.82 11.12 -38.89
C PRO A 70 24.21 10.86 -38.30
N LYS A 71 25.19 10.69 -39.17
CA LYS A 71 26.61 10.63 -38.78
C LYS A 71 27.04 12.04 -38.33
N LEU A 72 27.02 12.26 -37.04
CA LEU A 72 27.58 13.48 -36.41
C LEU A 72 29.09 13.42 -36.53
N THR A 73 29.58 14.03 -37.59
CA THR A 73 31.00 14.35 -37.71
C THR A 73 31.30 15.64 -36.97
N GLY A 74 32.16 15.54 -35.96
CA GLY A 74 32.83 16.67 -35.38
C GLY A 74 32.17 17.29 -34.15
N THR A 75 32.28 16.65 -33.03
CA THR A 75 32.10 17.29 -31.74
C THR A 75 33.45 17.39 -31.04
N LEU A 76 33.83 18.59 -30.68
CA LEU A 76 34.92 18.89 -29.77
C LEU A 76 34.64 18.23 -28.43
N ALA A 77 35.09 16.97 -28.26
CA ALA A 77 35.09 16.32 -26.97
C ALA A 77 36.15 17.01 -26.12
N THR A 78 35.76 17.63 -25.03
CA THR A 78 36.68 18.13 -24.00
C THR A 78 37.53 16.96 -23.51
N LYS A 79 38.83 17.17 -23.39
CA LYS A 79 39.82 16.17 -22.97
C LYS A 79 39.36 15.52 -21.66
N GLY A 80 39.06 14.20 -21.71
CA GLY A 80 38.59 13.44 -20.53
C GLY A 80 37.16 12.95 -20.57
N TYR A 81 36.37 13.26 -21.61
CA TYR A 81 35.03 12.77 -21.78
C TYR A 81 34.91 11.80 -22.96
N ASN A 82 34.48 10.58 -22.70
CA ASN A 82 34.08 9.65 -23.75
C ASN A 82 32.61 9.87 -24.09
N VAL A 83 32.33 10.26 -25.32
CA VAL A 83 30.92 10.32 -25.82
C VAL A 83 30.46 8.90 -26.09
N GLN A 84 29.61 8.38 -25.23
CA GLN A 84 28.91 7.13 -25.48
C GLN A 84 27.53 7.42 -26.11
N PRO A 85 27.14 6.66 -27.14
CA PRO A 85 25.81 6.81 -27.71
C PRO A 85 24.74 6.45 -26.69
N ILE A 86 23.73 7.32 -26.52
CA ILE A 86 22.56 7.03 -25.72
C ILE A 86 21.70 6.06 -26.51
N ILE A 87 21.69 4.79 -26.08
CA ILE A 87 20.82 3.76 -26.65
C ILE A 87 19.52 3.77 -25.82
N PRO A 88 18.37 4.11 -26.41
CA PRO A 88 17.10 4.05 -25.69
C PRO A 88 16.86 2.62 -25.19
N ALA A 89 16.53 2.48 -23.90
CA ALA A 89 16.15 1.19 -23.37
C ALA A 89 14.81 0.74 -23.97
N ALA A 90 14.73 -0.52 -24.40
CA ALA A 90 13.51 -1.12 -24.93
C ALA A 90 12.40 -1.22 -23.89
N LYS A 91 12.76 -1.24 -22.59
CA LYS A 91 11.87 -1.30 -21.43
C LYS A 91 12.39 -0.37 -20.34
N ALA A 92 11.49 0.36 -19.69
CA ALA A 92 11.86 1.20 -18.56
C ALA A 92 12.26 0.32 -17.37
N GLU A 93 13.53 0.34 -16.99
CA GLU A 93 14.08 -0.36 -15.83
C GLU A 93 14.22 0.62 -14.66
N LEU A 94 13.16 0.77 -13.88
CA LEU A 94 13.10 1.77 -12.81
C LEU A 94 14.09 1.48 -11.67
N LEU A 95 14.29 0.21 -11.32
CA LEU A 95 15.15 -0.17 -10.20
C LEU A 95 16.63 0.15 -10.45
N PRO A 96 17.28 -0.24 -11.57
CA PRO A 96 18.64 0.15 -11.87
C PRO A 96 18.84 1.67 -11.94
N VAL A 97 17.86 2.40 -12.49
CA VAL A 97 17.90 3.87 -12.53
C VAL A 97 17.88 4.46 -11.13
N ALA A 98 16.99 3.98 -10.26
CA ALA A 98 16.90 4.44 -8.87
C ALA A 98 18.18 4.11 -8.08
N GLN A 99 18.77 2.93 -8.29
CA GLN A 99 20.05 2.54 -7.69
C GLN A 99 21.19 3.45 -8.16
N ALA A 100 21.25 3.75 -9.46
CA ALA A 100 22.27 4.65 -10.02
C ALA A 100 22.12 6.08 -9.47
N MET A 101 20.89 6.59 -9.34
CA MET A 101 20.60 7.93 -8.81
C MET A 101 20.94 8.08 -7.33
N HIS A 102 20.72 7.06 -6.52
CA HIS A 102 20.86 7.12 -5.07
C HIS A 102 22.13 6.44 -4.55
N GLY A 103 22.81 5.62 -5.36
CA GLY A 103 24.04 4.92 -5.02
C GLY A 103 23.92 4.14 -3.70
N LYS A 104 24.93 4.22 -2.86
CA LYS A 104 24.97 3.54 -1.54
C LYS A 104 23.86 3.91 -0.57
N HIS A 105 23.14 4.99 -0.82
CA HIS A 105 22.04 5.44 0.03
C HIS A 105 20.68 4.84 -0.38
N PHE A 106 20.60 4.14 -1.52
CA PHE A 106 19.35 3.57 -2.02
C PHE A 106 18.75 2.57 -1.04
N ALA A 107 19.43 1.46 -0.77
CA ALA A 107 18.93 0.38 0.06
C ALA A 107 18.59 0.81 1.52
N PRO A 108 19.44 1.61 2.22
CA PRO A 108 19.07 2.15 3.53
C PRO A 108 17.81 3.03 3.53
N ARG A 109 17.60 3.83 2.46
CA ARG A 109 16.38 4.64 2.33
C ARG A 109 15.14 3.80 2.08
N VAL A 110 15.24 2.79 1.23
CA VAL A 110 14.16 1.81 0.99
C VAL A 110 13.79 1.12 2.28
N LYS A 111 14.77 0.61 3.05
CA LYS A 111 14.53 0.01 4.36
C LYS A 111 13.78 0.93 5.29
N LYS A 112 14.23 2.18 5.45
CA LYS A 112 13.60 3.18 6.32
C LYS A 112 12.16 3.48 5.89
N LEU A 113 11.91 3.59 4.59
CA LEU A 113 10.60 3.90 4.04
C LEU A 113 9.58 2.80 4.33
N PHE A 114 10.00 1.54 4.15
CA PHE A 114 9.15 0.34 4.32
C PHE A 114 9.31 -0.33 5.69
N ASP A 115 9.97 0.31 6.65
CA ASP A 115 10.17 -0.24 7.99
C ASP A 115 8.87 -0.67 8.68
N PRO A 116 7.79 0.13 8.69
CA PRO A 116 6.53 -0.28 9.29
C PRO A 116 5.86 -1.47 8.60
N GLU A 117 5.94 -1.55 7.27
CA GLU A 117 5.38 -2.69 6.52
C GLU A 117 6.23 -3.96 6.72
N ARG A 118 7.55 -3.80 6.83
CA ARG A 118 8.45 -4.91 7.17
C ARG A 118 8.11 -5.48 8.55
N GLU A 119 7.97 -4.62 9.56
CA GLU A 119 7.63 -5.05 10.91
C GLU A 119 6.24 -5.71 10.96
N ALA A 120 5.26 -5.17 10.22
CA ALA A 120 3.94 -5.77 10.09
C ALA A 120 4.00 -7.17 9.47
N ALA A 121 4.77 -7.34 8.39
CA ALA A 121 4.93 -8.64 7.73
C ALA A 121 5.64 -9.66 8.63
N LEU A 122 6.72 -9.26 9.31
CA LEU A 122 7.42 -10.12 10.27
C LEU A 122 6.54 -10.49 11.46
N GLY A 123 5.70 -9.57 11.92
CA GLY A 123 4.68 -9.84 12.94
C GLY A 123 3.66 -10.88 12.48
N ALA A 124 3.15 -10.74 11.26
CA ALA A 124 2.21 -11.69 10.67
C ALA A 124 2.81 -13.10 10.53
N LEU A 125 4.08 -13.20 10.11
CA LEU A 125 4.80 -14.48 10.04
C LEU A 125 4.93 -15.16 11.41
N LYS A 126 5.17 -14.37 12.47
CA LYS A 126 5.30 -14.91 13.84
C LYS A 126 3.98 -15.35 14.45
N THR A 127 2.92 -14.58 14.19
CA THR A 127 1.62 -14.78 14.84
C THR A 127 0.66 -15.64 14.04
N GLY A 128 0.88 -15.80 12.72
CA GLY A 128 -0.09 -16.41 11.80
C GLY A 128 -1.30 -15.52 11.48
N VAL A 129 -1.34 -14.29 12.01
CA VAL A 129 -2.44 -13.34 11.77
C VAL A 129 -1.96 -12.18 10.90
N TYR A 130 -2.64 -12.00 9.80
CA TYR A 130 -2.36 -11.00 8.78
C TYR A 130 -3.34 -9.86 8.91
N ILE A 131 -2.82 -8.67 9.12
CA ILE A 131 -3.62 -7.47 9.25
C ILE A 131 -3.21 -6.50 8.15
N GLY A 132 -4.19 -5.93 7.49
CA GLY A 132 -3.90 -5.01 6.40
C GLY A 132 -5.07 -4.12 6.07
N TRP A 133 -4.81 -3.25 5.12
CA TRP A 133 -5.76 -2.31 4.56
C TRP A 133 -5.88 -2.58 3.07
N ARG A 134 -7.08 -2.99 2.63
CA ARG A 134 -7.37 -3.56 1.30
C ARG A 134 -8.28 -2.64 0.52
N CYS A 135 -7.95 -2.40 -0.74
CA CYS A 135 -8.85 -1.77 -1.69
C CYS A 135 -9.95 -2.76 -2.10
N LYS A 136 -11.21 -2.37 -1.94
CA LYS A 136 -12.37 -3.21 -2.26
C LYS A 136 -12.51 -3.47 -3.76
N GLU A 137 -12.19 -2.47 -4.58
CA GLU A 137 -12.28 -2.58 -6.03
C GLU A 137 -11.23 -3.54 -6.61
N PHE A 138 -9.97 -3.36 -6.23
CA PHE A 138 -8.87 -4.16 -6.76
C PHE A 138 -8.62 -5.44 -5.96
N LYS A 139 -9.26 -5.60 -4.80
CA LYS A 139 -9.02 -6.71 -3.85
C LYS A 139 -7.53 -6.91 -3.55
N GLN A 140 -6.80 -5.80 -3.50
CA GLN A 140 -5.36 -5.75 -3.28
C GLN A 140 -5.05 -5.21 -1.90
N ASP A 141 -4.13 -5.86 -1.20
CA ASP A 141 -3.58 -5.38 0.08
C ASP A 141 -2.68 -4.16 -0.19
N CYS A 142 -3.18 -2.98 0.11
CA CYS A 142 -2.48 -1.73 -0.16
C CYS A 142 -1.40 -1.43 0.88
N ILE A 143 -1.70 -1.68 2.16
CA ILE A 143 -0.80 -1.41 3.28
C ILE A 143 -0.89 -2.58 4.27
N ARG A 144 0.25 -3.03 4.75
CA ARG A 144 0.35 -3.99 5.85
C ARG A 144 0.27 -3.25 7.17
N VAL A 145 -0.58 -3.71 8.06
CA VAL A 145 -0.87 -3.06 9.34
C VAL A 145 -0.13 -3.77 10.46
N GLY A 146 0.74 -3.05 11.15
CA GLY A 146 1.51 -3.54 12.29
C GLY A 146 1.01 -2.96 13.61
N LYS A 147 1.63 -3.39 14.72
CA LYS A 147 1.27 -2.98 16.10
C LYS A 147 1.25 -1.47 16.32
N ASP A 148 2.12 -0.72 15.64
CA ASP A 148 2.27 0.73 15.78
C ASP A 148 1.40 1.53 14.79
N SER A 149 0.70 0.84 13.87
CA SER A 149 -0.21 1.48 12.92
C SER A 149 -1.38 2.16 13.63
N LYS A 150 -1.79 3.32 13.11
CA LYS A 150 -2.83 4.13 13.73
C LYS A 150 -4.23 3.70 13.34
N CYS A 151 -5.12 3.72 14.33
CA CYS A 151 -6.55 3.62 14.15
C CYS A 151 -7.15 5.00 13.87
N PHE A 152 -8.32 5.04 13.25
CA PHE A 152 -9.11 6.26 13.06
C PHE A 152 -9.39 7.01 14.37
N CYS A 153 -9.38 6.34 15.51
CA CYS A 153 -9.51 6.96 16.84
C CYS A 153 -8.22 7.66 17.33
N GLY A 154 -7.11 7.58 16.59
CA GLY A 154 -5.81 8.16 16.95
C GLY A 154 -4.89 7.21 17.74
N HIS A 155 -5.40 6.12 18.31
CA HIS A 155 -4.60 5.15 19.07
C HIS A 155 -3.96 4.09 18.15
N ARG A 156 -2.90 3.44 18.61
CA ARG A 156 -2.20 2.39 17.86
C ARG A 156 -2.96 1.06 17.92
N LEU A 157 -2.64 0.12 17.05
CA LEU A 157 -3.22 -1.22 17.11
C LEU A 157 -2.92 -1.92 18.44
N CYS A 158 -1.71 -1.78 18.98
CA CYS A 158 -1.35 -2.36 20.28
C CYS A 158 -2.14 -1.76 21.47
N ASP A 159 -2.80 -0.62 21.29
CA ASP A 159 -3.67 0.00 22.28
C ASP A 159 -5.14 -0.49 22.17
N HIS A 160 -5.39 -1.48 21.32
CA HIS A 160 -6.69 -2.13 21.13
C HIS A 160 -6.70 -3.52 21.78
N VAL A 161 -7.90 -4.06 21.98
CA VAL A 161 -8.06 -5.42 22.48
C VAL A 161 -7.35 -6.40 21.53
N GLN A 162 -6.76 -7.44 22.11
CA GLN A 162 -6.11 -8.48 21.35
C GLN A 162 -7.12 -9.18 20.42
N HIS A 163 -6.76 -9.32 19.15
CA HIS A 163 -7.58 -10.02 18.15
C HIS A 163 -7.07 -11.44 17.91
N THR A 164 -7.97 -12.33 17.56
CA THR A 164 -7.69 -13.76 17.33
C THR A 164 -7.67 -14.13 15.84
N GLY A 165 -7.86 -13.17 14.93
CA GLY A 165 -7.99 -13.42 13.49
C GLY A 165 -9.41 -13.84 13.06
N GLU A 166 -10.31 -14.09 14.01
CA GLU A 166 -11.70 -14.49 13.74
C GLU A 166 -12.66 -13.30 13.77
N SER A 167 -12.33 -12.26 14.50
CA SER A 167 -13.19 -11.08 14.66
C SER A 167 -12.50 -9.81 14.14
N VAL A 168 -13.22 -9.07 13.32
CA VAL A 168 -12.84 -7.71 12.89
C VAL A 168 -13.21 -6.64 13.93
N MET A 169 -13.99 -7.01 14.96
CA MET A 169 -14.40 -6.11 16.04
C MET A 169 -13.34 -6.06 17.12
N VAL A 170 -12.35 -5.18 16.93
CA VAL A 170 -11.21 -4.98 17.83
C VAL A 170 -11.32 -3.58 18.46
N PRO A 171 -12.07 -3.44 19.58
CA PRO A 171 -12.29 -2.15 20.21
C PRO A 171 -11.01 -1.60 20.87
N CYS A 172 -10.94 -0.28 21.02
CA CYS A 172 -9.87 0.38 21.74
C CYS A 172 -9.93 0.11 23.24
N SER A 173 -8.78 -0.20 23.86
CA SER A 173 -8.65 -0.44 25.31
C SER A 173 -8.39 0.85 26.09
N MET A 174 -8.17 1.97 25.39
CA MET A 174 -7.86 3.24 26.03
C MET A 174 -9.10 3.84 26.72
N MET A 175 -8.91 4.31 27.95
CA MET A 175 -10.00 4.93 28.73
C MET A 175 -10.65 6.08 27.96
N ARG A 176 -11.99 6.14 28.00
CA ARG A 176 -12.82 7.16 27.33
C ARG A 176 -12.77 7.16 25.80
N CYS A 177 -12.18 6.16 25.17
CA CYS A 177 -12.21 6.03 23.72
C CYS A 177 -13.49 5.31 23.28
N GLU A 178 -14.28 5.95 22.42
CA GLU A 178 -15.54 5.40 21.89
C GLU A 178 -15.34 4.48 20.67
N CYS A 179 -14.09 4.13 20.36
CA CYS A 179 -13.76 3.27 19.23
C CYS A 179 -14.22 1.82 19.46
N LYS A 180 -15.08 1.32 18.58
CA LYS A 180 -15.64 -0.02 18.68
C LYS A 180 -14.90 -1.07 17.85
N ALA A 181 -14.07 -0.63 16.89
CA ALA A 181 -13.29 -1.50 16.02
C ALA A 181 -12.07 -0.75 15.51
N PHE A 182 -10.94 -1.44 15.43
CA PHE A 182 -9.75 -0.89 14.79
C PHE A 182 -10.02 -0.66 13.29
N VAL A 183 -9.82 0.56 12.84
CA VAL A 183 -9.92 0.93 11.43
C VAL A 183 -8.67 1.72 11.07
N PHE A 184 -7.84 1.15 10.22
CA PHE A 184 -6.59 1.77 9.81
C PHE A 184 -6.81 3.15 9.19
N ILE A 185 -5.95 4.08 9.56
CA ILE A 185 -5.84 5.40 8.91
C ILE A 185 -4.36 5.70 8.65
N PRO A 186 -3.99 6.22 7.48
CA PRO A 186 -2.63 6.69 7.24
C PRO A 186 -2.16 7.65 8.31
N SER A 187 -0.97 7.42 8.83
CA SER A 187 -0.34 8.23 9.87
C SER A 187 0.94 8.92 9.40
N ARG A 188 1.39 8.58 8.20
CA ARG A 188 2.56 9.14 7.56
C ARG A 188 2.19 9.68 6.16
N PRO A 189 2.81 10.78 5.71
CA PRO A 189 2.51 11.35 4.42
C PRO A 189 2.80 10.40 3.24
N GLU A 190 3.76 9.49 3.39
CA GLU A 190 4.10 8.49 2.37
C GLU A 190 2.95 7.51 2.11
N GLU A 191 2.18 7.17 3.12
CA GLU A 191 1.01 6.28 3.01
C GLU A 191 -0.14 6.94 2.22
N ALA A 192 -0.12 8.27 2.14
CA ALA A 192 -1.05 9.10 1.37
C ALA A 192 -0.45 9.64 0.06
N GLY A 193 0.72 9.14 -0.36
CA GLY A 193 1.38 9.62 -1.58
C GLY A 193 2.01 11.01 -1.48
N GLU A 194 2.07 11.61 -0.28
CA GLU A 194 2.60 12.96 -0.06
C GLU A 194 4.10 12.96 0.26
N PHE A 195 4.91 12.25 -0.52
CA PHE A 195 6.35 12.07 -0.30
C PHE A 195 7.15 13.38 -0.25
N TRP A 196 6.66 14.44 -0.91
CA TRP A 196 7.33 15.75 -0.95
C TRP A 196 7.33 16.49 0.38
N LEU A 197 6.43 16.17 1.30
CA LEU A 197 6.29 16.88 2.57
C LEU A 197 7.56 16.76 3.43
N GLN A 198 8.21 15.59 3.43
CA GLN A 198 9.44 15.37 4.19
C GLN A 198 10.62 16.27 3.73
N ARG A 199 10.53 16.84 2.53
CA ARG A 199 11.58 17.71 1.98
C ARG A 199 11.36 19.18 2.33
N ARG A 200 10.24 19.54 2.93
CA ARG A 200 9.98 20.92 3.33
C ARG A 200 10.82 21.29 4.55
N PRO A 201 11.55 22.40 4.53
CA PRO A 201 12.26 22.89 5.70
C PRO A 201 11.29 23.06 6.88
N GLY A 202 11.68 22.59 8.07
CA GLY A 202 10.87 22.67 9.27
C GLY A 202 9.65 21.74 9.33
N TYR A 203 9.49 20.81 8.39
CA TYR A 203 8.41 19.83 8.45
C TYR A 203 8.68 18.78 9.54
N ASP A 204 7.72 18.62 10.45
CA ASP A 204 7.71 17.58 11.47
C ASP A 204 6.76 16.45 11.08
N PRO A 205 7.27 15.24 10.75
CA PRO A 205 6.44 14.10 10.38
C PRO A 205 5.46 13.67 11.48
N THR A 206 5.77 13.91 12.73
CA THR A 206 4.95 13.51 13.89
C THR A 206 3.65 14.29 13.97
N THR A 207 3.59 15.47 13.38
CA THR A 207 2.41 16.35 13.38
C THR A 207 1.45 16.04 12.23
N TRP A 208 1.86 15.24 11.25
CA TRP A 208 1.00 14.92 10.12
C TRP A 208 -0.22 14.12 10.54
N ARG A 209 -1.37 14.50 10.04
CA ARG A 209 -2.65 13.81 10.27
C ARG A 209 -3.43 13.72 8.98
N ALA A 210 -4.05 12.57 8.75
CA ALA A 210 -4.99 12.37 7.66
C ALA A 210 -6.17 13.34 7.79
N LYS A 211 -6.42 14.13 6.74
CA LYS A 211 -7.44 15.19 6.75
C LYS A 211 -8.68 14.79 5.97
N CYS A 212 -9.81 15.28 6.45
CA CYS A 212 -11.09 15.28 5.74
C CYS A 212 -11.15 16.39 4.69
N LYS A 213 -12.04 16.27 3.70
CA LYS A 213 -12.38 17.36 2.78
C LYS A 213 -12.84 18.64 3.50
N CYS A 214 -13.37 18.54 4.72
CA CYS A 214 -13.70 19.69 5.57
C CYS A 214 -12.46 20.35 6.22
N LYS A 215 -11.24 19.90 5.90
CA LYS A 215 -9.93 20.35 6.37
C LYS A 215 -9.58 19.99 7.82
N HIS A 216 -10.51 19.41 8.59
CA HIS A 216 -10.24 18.91 9.92
C HIS A 216 -9.57 17.53 9.86
N SER A 217 -8.74 17.21 10.85
CA SER A 217 -8.06 15.92 10.98
C SER A 217 -9.04 14.78 11.30
N HIS A 218 -8.62 13.53 11.11
CA HIS A 218 -9.44 12.37 11.50
C HIS A 218 -9.71 12.32 13.01
N GLU A 219 -8.79 12.82 13.85
CA GLU A 219 -8.94 12.87 15.30
C GLU A 219 -10.05 13.84 15.74
N GLU A 220 -10.34 14.85 14.93
CA GLU A 220 -11.42 15.83 15.12
C GLU A 220 -12.78 15.31 14.60
N HIS A 221 -12.86 14.04 14.23
CA HIS A 221 -14.10 13.35 13.89
C HIS A 221 -14.44 12.28 14.92
N HIS A 222 -15.71 11.88 14.99
CA HIS A 222 -16.09 10.78 15.87
C HIS A 222 -15.45 9.47 15.40
N PRO A 223 -14.90 8.65 16.31
CA PRO A 223 -14.16 7.44 15.95
C PRO A 223 -15.05 6.31 15.43
N SER A 224 -16.37 6.41 15.62
CA SER A 224 -17.34 5.37 15.26
C SER A 224 -18.54 5.94 14.46
N GLY A 225 -19.36 5.08 13.94
CA GLY A 225 -20.54 5.44 13.15
C GLY A 225 -20.16 6.13 11.83
N LEU A 226 -20.84 7.21 11.48
CA LEU A 226 -20.61 7.98 10.26
C LEU A 226 -19.34 8.84 10.32
N ARG A 227 -18.62 8.87 11.42
CA ARG A 227 -17.40 9.68 11.61
C ARG A 227 -17.66 11.16 11.34
N ARG A 228 -18.74 11.70 11.91
CA ARG A 228 -19.12 13.10 11.82
C ARG A 228 -18.04 13.99 12.44
N CYS A 229 -17.82 15.18 11.89
CA CYS A 229 -16.93 16.18 12.47
C CYS A 229 -17.44 16.66 13.83
N LYS A 230 -16.52 16.81 14.79
CA LYS A 230 -16.82 17.27 16.18
C LYS A 230 -16.96 18.79 16.26
N HIS A 231 -16.47 19.53 15.27
CA HIS A 231 -16.56 20.99 15.27
C HIS A 231 -18.00 21.46 15.06
N LYS A 232 -18.53 22.23 15.98
CA LYS A 232 -19.93 22.71 15.98
C LYS A 232 -20.27 23.55 14.75
N SER A 233 -19.32 24.32 14.24
CA SER A 233 -19.48 25.18 13.07
C SER A 233 -19.26 24.46 11.73
N CYS A 234 -18.91 23.18 11.76
CA CYS A 234 -18.62 22.40 10.57
C CYS A 234 -19.83 21.55 10.16
N GLY A 235 -20.35 21.79 8.95
CA GLY A 235 -21.47 21.00 8.38
C GLY A 235 -21.10 19.60 7.90
N CYS A 236 -19.89 19.11 8.18
CA CYS A 236 -19.41 17.80 7.73
C CYS A 236 -20.13 16.67 8.49
N SER A 237 -20.97 15.92 7.78
CA SER A 237 -21.75 14.80 8.34
C SER A 237 -21.02 13.45 8.34
N ARG A 238 -19.91 13.34 7.55
CA ARG A 238 -19.13 12.12 7.37
C ARG A 238 -17.69 12.48 7.01
N PHE A 239 -16.75 11.68 7.47
CA PHE A 239 -15.36 11.78 7.03
C PHE A 239 -15.24 11.38 5.55
N PHE A 240 -14.73 12.28 4.74
CA PHE A 240 -14.30 12.05 3.36
C PHE A 240 -12.84 12.40 3.25
N SER A 241 -12.01 11.46 2.86
CA SER A 241 -10.56 11.66 2.77
C SER A 241 -10.21 12.77 1.75
N ASN A 242 -9.30 13.65 2.15
CA ASN A 242 -8.70 14.66 1.26
C ASN A 242 -7.38 14.17 0.65
N PHE A 243 -7.15 12.88 0.69
CA PHE A 243 -5.95 12.21 0.22
C PHE A 243 -6.33 10.90 -0.49
N LEU A 244 -5.40 10.36 -1.24
CA LEU A 244 -5.51 9.08 -1.92
C LEU A 244 -4.54 8.07 -1.30
N CYS A 245 -4.83 6.79 -1.47
CA CYS A 245 -3.92 5.72 -1.10
C CYS A 245 -2.69 5.73 -2.00
N ALA A 246 -1.48 5.70 -1.44
CA ALA A 246 -0.23 5.67 -2.21
C ALA A 246 -0.08 4.43 -3.11
N ALA A 247 -0.78 3.33 -2.78
CA ALA A 247 -0.67 2.08 -3.53
C ALA A 247 -1.67 1.93 -4.68
N CYS A 248 -2.87 2.56 -4.61
CA CYS A 248 -3.93 2.32 -5.59
C CYS A 248 -4.67 3.57 -6.07
N ASP A 249 -4.32 4.78 -5.59
CA ASP A 249 -4.95 6.06 -5.94
C ASP A 249 -6.46 6.14 -5.66
N ARG A 250 -6.94 5.31 -4.71
CA ARG A 250 -8.33 5.36 -4.27
C ARG A 250 -8.46 6.10 -2.94
N HIS A 251 -9.65 6.61 -2.67
CA HIS A 251 -9.96 7.25 -1.42
C HIS A 251 -9.95 6.27 -0.24
N TRP A 252 -9.70 6.78 0.98
CA TRP A 252 -9.64 5.97 2.19
C TRP A 252 -10.93 5.17 2.43
N GLU A 253 -12.09 5.74 2.18
CA GLU A 253 -13.40 5.15 2.36
C GLU A 253 -13.71 3.97 1.42
N GLU A 254 -12.92 3.81 0.35
CA GLU A 254 -13.02 2.70 -0.59
C GLU A 254 -12.23 1.47 -0.13
N HIS A 255 -11.59 1.57 1.01
CA HIS A 255 -10.80 0.50 1.59
C HIS A 255 -11.48 -0.10 2.82
N GLU A 256 -10.98 -1.26 3.21
CA GLU A 256 -11.35 -1.94 4.45
C GLU A 256 -10.10 -2.41 5.20
N THR A 257 -10.20 -2.42 6.53
CA THR A 257 -9.20 -3.07 7.38
C THR A 257 -9.63 -4.51 7.58
N PHE A 258 -8.73 -5.45 7.38
CA PHE A 258 -8.99 -6.88 7.55
C PHE A 258 -8.07 -7.49 8.61
N PHE A 259 -8.55 -8.58 9.20
CA PHE A 259 -7.83 -9.48 10.10
C PHE A 259 -8.06 -10.89 9.56
N GLU A 260 -7.03 -11.57 9.10
CA GLU A 260 -7.13 -12.87 8.43
C GLU A 260 -6.07 -13.82 8.97
N THR A 261 -6.40 -15.10 9.12
CA THR A 261 -5.41 -16.14 9.42
C THR A 261 -4.73 -16.62 8.13
N ALA A 262 -3.60 -17.33 8.27
CA ALA A 262 -2.90 -17.96 7.16
C ALA A 262 -3.83 -18.91 6.39
N ALA A 263 -4.68 -19.67 7.08
CA ALA A 263 -5.63 -20.59 6.47
C ALA A 263 -6.68 -19.88 5.61
N VAL A 264 -7.24 -18.77 6.10
CA VAL A 264 -8.20 -17.93 5.35
C VAL A 264 -7.53 -17.38 4.10
N ARG A 265 -6.32 -16.85 4.21
CA ARG A 265 -5.56 -16.29 3.07
C ARG A 265 -5.22 -17.34 2.04
N LYS A 266 -4.76 -18.52 2.48
CA LYS A 266 -4.48 -19.67 1.61
C LYS A 266 -5.72 -20.09 0.83
N LYS A 267 -6.88 -20.21 1.48
CA LYS A 267 -8.16 -20.54 0.84
C LYS A 267 -8.60 -19.49 -0.17
N ALA A 268 -8.32 -18.22 0.10
CA ALA A 268 -8.65 -17.10 -0.78
C ALA A 268 -7.62 -16.87 -1.90
N GLY A 269 -6.51 -17.63 -1.95
CA GLY A 269 -5.42 -17.43 -2.90
C GLY A 269 -4.64 -16.12 -2.69
N MET A 270 -4.69 -15.58 -1.47
CA MET A 270 -3.98 -14.35 -1.10
C MET A 270 -2.56 -14.67 -0.60
N PRO A 271 -1.59 -13.75 -0.75
CA PRO A 271 -0.24 -13.94 -0.26
C PRO A 271 -0.22 -14.21 1.25
N TYR A 272 0.49 -15.23 1.69
CA TYR A 272 0.72 -15.59 3.10
C TYR A 272 2.14 -16.12 3.27
N GLY A 273 2.62 -16.32 4.50
CA GLY A 273 3.99 -16.70 4.74
C GLY A 273 4.96 -15.71 4.13
N GLU A 274 6.03 -16.19 3.54
CA GLU A 274 7.07 -15.38 2.90
C GLU A 274 6.54 -14.50 1.76
N ALA A 275 5.53 -14.99 1.02
CA ALA A 275 4.89 -14.22 -0.05
C ALA A 275 4.21 -12.92 0.46
N TYR A 276 4.00 -12.80 1.77
CA TYR A 276 3.47 -11.59 2.39
C TYR A 276 4.55 -10.51 2.64
N LEU A 277 5.83 -10.83 2.50
CA LEU A 277 6.91 -9.84 2.63
C LEU A 277 6.78 -8.74 1.59
N PRO A 278 7.10 -7.48 1.92
CA PRO A 278 7.16 -6.42 0.94
C PRO A 278 8.14 -6.78 -0.18
N PHE A 279 7.72 -6.56 -1.42
CA PHE A 279 8.51 -6.85 -2.64
C PHE A 279 9.01 -8.30 -2.75
N HIS A 280 8.22 -9.27 -2.27
CA HIS A 280 8.61 -10.68 -2.33
C HIS A 280 9.09 -11.12 -3.73
N GLU A 281 8.43 -10.67 -4.80
CA GLU A 281 8.75 -11.00 -6.19
C GLU A 281 10.00 -10.29 -6.75
N PHE A 282 10.54 -9.30 -6.01
CA PHE A 282 11.70 -8.50 -6.42
C PHE A 282 12.84 -8.68 -5.43
N PRO A 283 13.76 -9.66 -5.64
CA PRO A 283 14.78 -10.04 -4.66
C PRO A 283 15.61 -8.87 -4.14
N GLU A 284 16.06 -7.97 -5.01
CA GLU A 284 16.88 -6.81 -4.62
C GLU A 284 16.12 -5.84 -3.70
N LEU A 285 14.87 -5.51 -4.04
CA LEU A 285 14.02 -4.64 -3.21
C LEU A 285 13.65 -5.31 -1.90
N ARG A 286 13.28 -6.60 -1.96
CA ARG A 286 12.99 -7.41 -0.77
C ARG A 286 14.19 -7.41 0.19
N ASN A 287 15.38 -7.68 -0.32
CA ASN A 287 16.61 -7.68 0.47
C ASN A 287 16.91 -6.28 1.03
N ALA A 288 16.76 -5.23 0.21
CA ALA A 288 16.90 -3.85 0.66
C ALA A 288 15.96 -3.52 1.82
N VAL A 289 14.69 -3.95 1.76
CA VAL A 289 13.72 -3.77 2.86
C VAL A 289 14.14 -4.55 4.10
N LEU A 290 14.56 -5.81 3.95
CA LEU A 290 14.87 -6.68 5.08
C LEU A 290 16.17 -6.30 5.79
N THR A 291 17.22 -5.95 5.04
CA THR A 291 18.59 -5.79 5.58
C THR A 291 19.16 -4.38 5.41
N GLY A 292 18.70 -3.61 4.42
CA GLY A 292 19.28 -2.36 3.99
C GLY A 292 20.40 -2.54 2.95
N SER A 293 20.53 -3.73 2.35
CA SER A 293 21.41 -4.07 1.24
C SER A 293 20.65 -4.85 0.19
N CYS A 294 20.85 -4.53 -1.10
CA CYS A 294 20.19 -5.24 -2.19
C CYS A 294 20.73 -6.66 -2.36
N ASP A 295 21.99 -6.88 -2.03
CA ASP A 295 22.72 -8.13 -2.27
C ASP A 295 22.67 -9.12 -1.08
N ASP A 296 22.20 -8.67 0.10
CA ASP A 296 22.17 -9.49 1.31
C ASP A 296 20.86 -10.29 1.43
N ASN A 297 20.92 -11.54 0.99
CA ASN A 297 19.77 -12.47 1.02
C ASN A 297 19.66 -13.31 2.32
N ARG A 298 20.63 -13.24 3.22
CA ARG A 298 20.71 -14.11 4.42
C ARG A 298 19.47 -14.07 5.30
N LYS A 299 18.89 -12.87 5.48
CA LYS A 299 17.69 -12.74 6.30
C LYS A 299 16.46 -13.36 5.65
N TYR A 300 16.35 -13.30 4.34
CA TYR A 300 15.27 -13.97 3.61
C TYR A 300 15.45 -15.50 3.67
N GLU A 301 16.66 -16.00 3.45
CA GLU A 301 16.96 -17.44 3.56
C GLU A 301 16.65 -17.99 4.94
N ALA A 302 16.97 -17.24 6.01
CA ALA A 302 16.61 -17.61 7.38
C ALA A 302 15.10 -17.66 7.61
N LEU A 303 14.34 -16.77 6.95
CA LEU A 303 12.87 -16.77 7.03
C LEU A 303 12.26 -17.96 6.26
N SER A 304 12.83 -18.31 5.09
CA SER A 304 12.33 -19.38 4.22
C SER A 304 12.74 -20.78 4.65
N SER A 305 13.83 -20.94 5.40
CA SER A 305 14.31 -22.23 5.89
C SER A 305 13.50 -22.82 7.05
N GLY A 306 12.33 -22.26 7.38
CA GLY A 306 11.42 -22.79 8.38
C GLY A 306 11.68 -22.35 9.83
N ALA A 307 12.56 -21.36 10.05
CA ALA A 307 12.70 -20.71 11.36
C ALA A 307 11.38 -20.06 11.86
N PHE A 308 10.43 -19.88 10.94
CA PHE A 308 9.06 -19.45 11.20
C PHE A 308 8.11 -20.49 10.58
N ALA A 309 8.08 -21.72 11.12
CA ALA A 309 7.04 -22.69 10.76
C ALA A 309 5.68 -21.99 10.89
N ILE A 310 4.84 -22.14 9.85
CA ILE A 310 3.46 -21.63 9.91
C ILE A 310 2.83 -22.27 11.13
N PRO A 311 2.42 -21.47 12.11
CA PRO A 311 1.86 -22.00 13.33
C PRO A 311 0.60 -22.82 13.04
N ASP A 312 0.42 -23.91 13.76
CA ASP A 312 -0.84 -24.63 13.77
C ASP A 312 -1.95 -23.65 14.18
N ASP A 313 -3.00 -23.56 13.37
CA ASP A 313 -4.12 -22.60 13.53
C ASP A 313 -5.06 -22.99 14.69
N SER A 314 -4.58 -23.75 15.70
CA SER A 314 -5.40 -24.01 16.88
C SER A 314 -5.66 -22.68 17.62
N PRO A 315 -6.91 -22.39 17.99
CA PRO A 315 -7.27 -21.11 18.65
C PRO A 315 -6.47 -20.85 19.92
N THR A 316 -6.10 -21.91 20.65
CA THR A 316 -5.34 -21.82 21.91
C THR A 316 -3.89 -21.40 21.66
N GLU A 317 -3.23 -21.99 20.67
CA GLU A 317 -1.84 -21.67 20.30
C GLU A 317 -1.73 -20.28 19.72
N LEU A 318 -2.69 -19.88 18.89
CA LEU A 318 -2.81 -18.54 18.33
C LEU A 318 -2.94 -17.49 19.45
N ALA A 319 -3.79 -17.73 20.45
CA ALA A 319 -3.98 -16.85 21.60
C ALA A 319 -2.70 -16.71 22.44
N LEU A 320 -1.94 -17.78 22.65
CA LEU A 320 -0.67 -17.75 23.38
C LEU A 320 0.39 -16.92 22.66
N ARG A 321 0.52 -17.07 21.36
CA ARG A 321 1.49 -16.30 20.54
C ARG A 321 1.19 -14.82 20.51
N LEU A 322 -0.08 -14.48 20.34
CA LEU A 322 -0.52 -13.10 20.36
C LEU A 322 -0.23 -12.43 21.72
N ARG A 323 -0.45 -13.14 22.83
CA ARG A 323 -0.07 -12.65 24.17
C ARG A 323 1.41 -12.35 24.27
N GLY A 324 2.29 -13.30 23.87
CA GLY A 324 3.74 -13.10 23.90
C GLY A 324 4.21 -11.91 23.06
N PHE A 325 3.63 -11.71 21.89
CA PHE A 325 3.99 -10.61 20.99
C PHE A 325 3.65 -9.22 21.55
N PHE A 326 2.52 -9.08 22.25
CA PHE A 326 2.08 -7.79 22.82
C PHE A 326 2.67 -7.49 24.20
N HIS A 327 3.17 -8.50 24.95
CA HIS A 327 3.84 -8.28 26.24
C HIS A 327 5.29 -7.80 26.13
N GLN A 328 6.02 -8.14 25.07
CA GLN A 328 7.42 -7.72 24.86
C GLN A 328 7.61 -6.23 24.55
N THR A 329 6.59 -5.42 24.62
CA THR A 329 6.60 -4.02 24.16
C THR A 329 6.16 -3.01 25.21
N ARG A 330 6.11 -3.39 26.49
CA ARG A 330 5.74 -2.49 27.59
C ARG A 330 6.93 -2.07 28.48
N ASP A 331 8.16 -2.50 28.13
CA ASP A 331 9.40 -2.07 28.78
C ASP A 331 10.10 -0.97 27.98
#